data_154009e4e60d36596d0e4b3e05dd01df
#
_entry.id   154009e4e60d36596d0e4b3e05dd01df
#
_cell.length_a   1.000
_cell.length_b   1.000
_cell.length_c   1.000
_cell.angle_alpha   90.00
_cell.angle_beta   90.00
_cell.angle_gamma   90.00
#
_symmetry.space_group_name_H-M   'P 1'
#
loop_
_entity.id
_entity.type
_entity.pdbx_description
1 polymer ?
#
loop_
_entity_poly.entity_id
_entity_poly.type
_entity_poly.pdbx_seq_one_letter_code
_entity_poly.pdbx_strand_id
1 'polypeptide(L)'
;MFPKNMYDLKSFKNLEVDSKIIGFQFDFRIQYYRGVTLSIIRNIEVDVDGEEFRREDIRFTLEGDTFTLDEMETVITYRWKFGQFATITVLKEGGLNKGKHHIKATQTIAPSYMPMILVNPGECDFEI
;
A
#
# COMPACT_ATOMS: atom_id res chain seq x y z
N MET A 1 3.21 16.66 -6.64
CA MET A 1 3.35 16.07 -7.91
C MET A 1 3.11 14.56 -7.93
N PHE A 2 3.75 13.84 -7.10
CA PHE A 2 3.62 12.39 -7.08
C PHE A 2 2.23 11.87 -6.70
N PRO A 3 1.43 12.53 -5.85
CA PRO A 3 0.16 11.96 -5.40
C PRO A 3 -0.76 11.51 -6.53
N LYS A 4 -0.79 12.27 -7.64
CA LYS A 4 -1.65 11.89 -8.76
C LYS A 4 -1.21 10.62 -9.45
N ASN A 5 0.09 10.33 -9.42
CA ASN A 5 0.66 9.16 -10.10
C ASN A 5 0.93 8.00 -9.18
N MET A 6 0.74 8.18 -7.88
CA MET A 6 0.99 7.14 -6.91
C MET A 6 -0.08 6.06 -6.97
N TYR A 7 -1.34 6.43 -7.15
CA TYR A 7 -2.47 5.52 -7.08
C TYR A 7 -3.06 5.24 -8.46
N ASP A 8 -3.56 4.02 -8.63
CA ASP A 8 -4.46 3.70 -9.72
C ASP A 8 -5.89 3.90 -9.19
N LEU A 9 -6.53 4.99 -9.58
CA LEU A 9 -7.84 5.35 -9.04
C LEU A 9 -8.92 4.33 -9.37
N LYS A 10 -8.71 3.53 -10.41
CA LYS A 10 -9.67 2.49 -10.79
C LYS A 10 -9.49 1.19 -10.02
N SER A 11 -8.44 1.09 -9.23
CA SER A 11 -8.12 -0.14 -8.51
C SER A 11 -8.80 -0.27 -7.16
N PHE A 12 -9.37 0.81 -6.64
CA PHE A 12 -10.01 0.79 -5.33
C PHE A 12 -11.27 -0.07 -5.36
N LYS A 13 -11.31 -1.10 -4.53
CA LYS A 13 -12.47 -1.97 -4.44
C LYS A 13 -12.47 -2.71 -3.10
N ASN A 14 -13.66 -3.14 -2.70
CA ASN A 14 -13.78 -4.02 -1.54
C ASN A 14 -13.38 -5.43 -1.95
N LEU A 15 -12.79 -6.15 -1.01
CA LEU A 15 -12.36 -7.53 -1.23
C LEU A 15 -13.41 -8.48 -0.65
N GLU A 16 -14.00 -9.29 -1.51
CA GLU A 16 -15.02 -10.25 -1.11
C GLU A 16 -14.46 -11.66 -1.19
N VAL A 17 -14.64 -12.43 -0.10
CA VAL A 17 -14.23 -13.83 -0.03
C VAL A 17 -15.38 -14.60 0.58
N ASP A 18 -15.85 -15.66 -0.13
CA ASP A 18 -16.95 -16.51 0.31
C ASP A 18 -18.20 -15.69 0.68
N SER A 19 -18.55 -14.74 -0.18
CA SER A 19 -19.72 -13.87 -0.03
C SER A 19 -19.63 -12.90 1.15
N LYS A 20 -18.44 -12.73 1.73
CA LYS A 20 -18.23 -11.77 2.80
C LYS A 20 -17.18 -10.76 2.38
N ILE A 21 -17.43 -9.48 2.69
CA ILE A 21 -16.46 -8.44 2.45
C ILE A 21 -15.54 -8.39 3.65
N ILE A 22 -14.25 -8.71 3.42
CA ILE A 22 -13.26 -8.84 4.50
C ILE A 22 -12.29 -7.66 4.55
N GLY A 23 -12.35 -6.76 3.58
CA GLY A 23 -11.47 -5.61 3.54
C GLY A 23 -11.62 -4.85 2.25
N PHE A 24 -10.63 -4.02 1.96
CA PHE A 24 -10.57 -3.30 0.70
C PHE A 24 -9.15 -3.32 0.18
N GLN A 25 -8.96 -3.01 -1.10
CA GLN A 25 -7.64 -3.00 -1.71
C GLN A 25 -7.52 -1.91 -2.75
N PHE A 26 -6.28 -1.56 -3.04
CA PHE A 26 -5.95 -0.58 -4.08
C PHE A 26 -4.53 -0.83 -4.55
N ASP A 27 -4.21 -0.30 -5.73
CA ASP A 27 -2.86 -0.39 -6.28
C ASP A 27 -2.17 0.95 -6.17
N PHE A 28 -0.89 0.94 -5.81
CA PHE A 28 -0.11 2.16 -5.81
C PHE A 28 1.33 1.87 -6.23
N ARG A 29 2.04 2.94 -6.61
CA ARG A 29 3.44 2.86 -7.05
C ARG A 29 4.35 3.27 -5.92
N ILE A 30 5.60 2.79 -6.00
CA ILE A 30 6.60 3.26 -5.06
C ILE A 30 6.90 4.74 -5.32
N GLN A 31 7.07 5.50 -4.25
CA GLN A 31 7.41 6.91 -4.30
C GLN A 31 8.92 7.12 -4.20
N TYR A 32 9.65 6.33 -4.96
CA TYR A 32 11.11 6.40 -4.95
C TYR A 32 11.62 6.01 -6.32
N TYR A 33 12.44 6.87 -6.93
CA TYR A 33 12.78 6.78 -8.33
C TYR A 33 13.63 5.55 -8.69
N ARG A 34 14.26 4.92 -7.73
CA ARG A 34 15.13 3.77 -8.01
C ARG A 34 14.46 2.41 -7.89
N GLY A 35 13.31 2.35 -7.28
CA GLY A 35 12.76 1.07 -6.90
C GLY A 35 13.54 0.49 -5.71
N VAL A 36 12.99 -0.54 -5.08
CA VAL A 36 13.55 -1.07 -3.84
C VAL A 36 13.28 -2.57 -3.74
N THR A 37 14.16 -3.28 -3.02
CA THR A 37 13.81 -4.62 -2.57
C THR A 37 12.81 -4.49 -1.42
N LEU A 38 11.97 -5.49 -1.23
CA LEU A 38 10.92 -5.39 -0.21
C LEU A 38 11.50 -5.26 1.20
N SER A 39 12.70 -5.77 1.42
CA SER A 39 13.34 -5.74 2.76
C SER A 39 13.62 -4.33 3.26
N ILE A 40 13.73 -3.34 2.39
CA ILE A 40 14.01 -1.98 2.83
C ILE A 40 12.74 -1.12 3.00
N ILE A 41 11.57 -1.70 2.74
CA ILE A 41 10.31 -1.05 3.05
C ILE A 41 10.02 -1.30 4.53
N ARG A 42 10.12 -0.25 5.33
CA ARG A 42 9.98 -0.38 6.78
C ARG A 42 8.54 -0.35 7.24
N ASN A 43 7.70 0.41 6.54
CA ASN A 43 6.30 0.49 6.91
C ASN A 43 5.47 1.03 5.76
N ILE A 44 4.19 0.67 5.77
CA ILE A 44 3.19 1.26 4.91
C ILE A 44 2.01 1.58 5.83
N GLU A 45 1.71 2.86 5.97
CA GLU A 45 0.61 3.32 6.81
C GLU A 45 -0.55 3.71 5.91
N VAL A 46 -1.75 3.31 6.29
CA VAL A 46 -2.95 3.60 5.52
C VAL A 46 -3.97 4.25 6.44
N ASP A 47 -4.50 5.39 6.00
CA ASP A 47 -5.54 6.15 6.69
C ASP A 47 -6.61 6.46 5.65
N VAL A 48 -7.85 6.10 5.93
CA VAL A 48 -8.98 6.41 5.06
C VAL A 48 -10.00 7.19 5.87
N ASP A 49 -10.30 8.40 5.41
CA ASP A 49 -11.28 9.29 6.06
C ASP A 49 -10.98 9.51 7.54
N GLY A 50 -9.69 9.53 7.91
CA GLY A 50 -9.27 9.74 9.28
C GLY A 50 -9.16 8.48 10.12
N GLU A 51 -9.51 7.33 9.55
CA GLU A 51 -9.36 6.04 10.26
C GLU A 51 -8.02 5.42 9.89
N GLU A 52 -7.16 5.22 10.90
CA GLU A 52 -5.87 4.57 10.70
C GLU A 52 -6.00 3.07 10.87
N PHE A 53 -5.33 2.32 10.00
CA PHE A 53 -5.37 0.86 10.04
C PHE A 53 -4.06 0.33 10.60
N ARG A 54 -4.15 -0.78 11.35
CA ARG A 54 -2.98 -1.34 12.02
C ARG A 54 -2.10 -2.06 11.01
N ARG A 55 -0.81 -2.06 11.27
CA ARG A 55 0.19 -2.73 10.46
C ARG A 55 -0.16 -4.20 10.20
N GLU A 56 -0.68 -4.89 11.23
CA GLU A 56 -1.01 -6.32 11.13
C GLU A 56 -2.20 -6.58 10.19
N ASP A 57 -2.99 -5.55 9.88
CA ASP A 57 -4.15 -5.70 9.00
C ASP A 57 -3.84 -5.36 7.55
N ILE A 58 -2.58 -5.03 7.25
CA ILE A 58 -2.16 -4.61 5.92
C ILE A 58 -1.39 -5.74 5.23
N ARG A 59 -1.71 -6.00 3.97
CA ARG A 59 -1.01 -6.99 3.14
C ARG A 59 -0.49 -6.31 1.89
N PHE A 60 0.68 -6.74 1.46
CA PHE A 60 1.35 -6.20 0.28
C PHE A 60 1.46 -7.32 -0.74
N THR A 61 0.95 -7.07 -1.95
CA THR A 61 0.97 -8.07 -3.03
C THR A 61 1.78 -7.53 -4.21
N LEU A 62 2.76 -8.29 -4.64
CA LEU A 62 3.59 -7.95 -5.79
C LEU A 62 3.77 -9.21 -6.62
N GLU A 63 3.49 -9.10 -7.91
CA GLU A 63 3.68 -10.19 -8.87
C GLU A 63 2.99 -11.48 -8.44
N GLY A 64 1.81 -11.35 -7.81
CA GLY A 64 1.01 -12.50 -7.41
C GLY A 64 1.31 -13.05 -6.03
N ASP A 65 2.35 -12.58 -5.37
CA ASP A 65 2.72 -13.05 -4.03
C ASP A 65 2.36 -12.00 -2.98
N THR A 66 1.77 -12.46 -1.90
CA THR A 66 1.26 -11.59 -0.84
C THR A 66 2.07 -11.77 0.43
N PHE A 67 2.42 -10.65 1.06
CA PHE A 67 3.23 -10.61 2.27
C PHE A 67 2.55 -9.77 3.35
N THR A 68 2.78 -10.12 4.61
CA THR A 68 2.54 -9.18 5.70
C THR A 68 3.70 -8.19 5.70
N LEU A 69 3.52 -7.04 6.36
CA LEU A 69 4.61 -6.06 6.42
C LEU A 69 5.82 -6.62 7.19
N ASP A 70 5.57 -7.46 8.19
CA ASP A 70 6.66 -8.08 8.93
C ASP A 70 7.45 -9.07 8.07
N GLU A 71 6.76 -9.83 7.22
CA GLU A 71 7.42 -10.76 6.31
C GLU A 71 8.31 -10.04 5.31
N MET A 72 7.93 -8.83 4.89
CA MET A 72 8.70 -8.09 3.91
C MET A 72 10.11 -7.74 4.40
N GLU A 73 10.32 -7.66 5.70
CA GLU A 73 11.61 -7.29 6.26
C GLU A 73 12.73 -8.26 5.88
N THR A 74 12.38 -9.49 5.54
CA THR A 74 13.37 -10.50 5.16
C THR A 74 13.34 -10.85 3.66
N VAL A 75 12.50 -10.19 2.88
CA VAL A 75 12.37 -10.50 1.45
C VAL A 75 13.37 -9.69 0.65
N ILE A 76 14.44 -10.33 0.20
CA ILE A 76 15.52 -9.68 -0.54
C ILE A 76 15.52 -10.01 -2.02
N THR A 77 14.66 -10.95 -2.45
CA THR A 77 14.64 -11.40 -3.85
C THR A 77 13.59 -10.70 -4.69
N TYR A 78 12.60 -10.06 -4.08
CA TYR A 78 11.57 -9.31 -4.79
C TYR A 78 11.96 -7.86 -4.85
N ARG A 79 11.82 -7.27 -6.03
CA ARG A 79 12.12 -5.86 -6.23
C ARG A 79 10.89 -5.14 -6.76
N TRP A 80 10.47 -4.11 -6.03
CA TRP A 80 9.38 -3.24 -6.42
C TRP A 80 9.99 -2.13 -7.30
N LYS A 81 9.72 -2.19 -8.58
CA LYS A 81 10.36 -1.33 -9.56
C LYS A 81 9.64 0.00 -9.67
N PHE A 82 10.40 1.04 -10.05
CA PHE A 82 9.82 2.35 -10.31
C PHE A 82 8.72 2.22 -11.36
N GLY A 83 7.56 2.76 -11.07
CA GLY A 83 6.41 2.72 -11.97
C GLY A 83 5.56 1.47 -11.87
N GLN A 84 6.02 0.44 -11.17
CA GLN A 84 5.28 -0.79 -11.00
C GLN A 84 4.23 -0.64 -9.91
N PHE A 85 3.01 -1.12 -10.19
CA PHE A 85 1.96 -1.12 -9.18
C PHE A 85 2.10 -2.32 -8.24
N ALA A 86 1.94 -2.08 -6.95
CA ALA A 86 1.76 -3.12 -5.95
C ALA A 86 0.36 -2.98 -5.39
N THR A 87 -0.25 -4.09 -5.00
CA THR A 87 -1.59 -4.09 -4.44
C THR A 87 -1.51 -4.09 -2.92
N ILE A 88 -2.17 -3.13 -2.30
CA ILE A 88 -2.28 -3.05 -0.85
C ILE A 88 -3.67 -3.52 -0.47
N THR A 89 -3.74 -4.49 0.43
CA THR A 89 -5.00 -5.00 0.96
C THR A 89 -5.06 -4.64 2.43
N VAL A 90 -6.17 -4.04 2.84
CA VAL A 90 -6.40 -3.70 4.24
C VAL A 90 -7.56 -4.55 4.73
N LEU A 91 -7.32 -5.32 5.78
CA LEU A 91 -8.36 -6.18 6.36
C LEU A 91 -9.26 -5.32 7.23
N LYS A 92 -10.53 -5.26 6.85
CA LYS A 92 -11.54 -4.48 7.57
C LYS A 92 -12.89 -5.13 7.31
N GLU A 93 -13.49 -5.67 8.35
CA GLU A 93 -14.80 -6.33 8.22
C GLU A 93 -15.80 -5.36 7.60
N GLY A 94 -16.48 -5.81 6.54
CA GLY A 94 -17.45 -4.98 5.82
C GLY A 94 -16.82 -4.03 4.80
N GLY A 95 -15.48 -3.87 4.79
CA GLY A 95 -14.80 -2.99 3.85
C GLY A 95 -15.18 -1.53 4.01
N LEU A 96 -15.24 -0.81 2.89
CA LEU A 96 -15.61 0.61 2.89
C LEU A 96 -17.02 0.75 2.30
N ASN A 97 -17.75 1.76 2.78
CA ASN A 97 -19.06 2.08 2.22
C ASN A 97 -18.89 2.61 0.79
N LYS A 98 -19.90 2.39 -0.02
CA LYS A 98 -19.89 2.96 -1.37
C LYS A 98 -19.91 4.46 -1.30
N GLY A 99 -19.19 5.10 -2.23
CA GLY A 99 -19.15 6.54 -2.32
C GLY A 99 -17.74 7.08 -2.33
N LYS A 100 -17.61 8.35 -1.99
CA LYS A 100 -16.33 9.04 -2.04
C LYS A 100 -15.59 8.93 -0.73
N HIS A 101 -14.28 8.75 -0.85
CA HIS A 101 -13.39 8.61 0.30
C HIS A 101 -12.09 9.34 0.03
N HIS A 102 -11.34 9.60 1.09
CA HIS A 102 -10.02 10.22 1.00
C HIS A 102 -9.00 9.29 1.65
N ILE A 103 -7.94 8.97 0.92
CA ILE A 103 -6.88 8.10 1.44
C ILE A 103 -5.58 8.86 1.60
N LYS A 104 -4.87 8.57 2.67
CA LYS A 104 -3.49 8.97 2.84
C LYS A 104 -2.69 7.71 3.16
N ALA A 105 -1.78 7.33 2.26
CA ALA A 105 -0.88 6.21 2.48
C ALA A 105 0.54 6.74 2.55
N THR A 106 1.31 6.25 3.52
CA THR A 106 2.67 6.71 3.74
C THR A 106 3.62 5.52 3.61
N GLN A 107 4.62 5.66 2.75
CA GLN A 107 5.65 4.66 2.54
C GLN A 107 6.90 5.09 3.30
N THR A 108 7.39 4.24 4.18
CA THR A 108 8.64 4.48 4.91
C THR A 108 9.69 3.53 4.36
N ILE A 109 10.74 4.09 3.78
CA ILE A 109 11.77 3.35 3.06
C ILE A 109 13.13 3.68 3.68
N ALA A 110 13.94 2.64 3.93
CA ALA A 110 15.29 2.81 4.47
C ALA A 110 16.31 2.23 3.49
N PRO A 111 16.69 2.99 2.43
CA PRO A 111 17.64 2.51 1.44
C PRO A 111 18.97 2.17 2.07
N SER A 112 19.57 1.04 1.66
CA SER A 112 20.79 0.56 2.29
C SER A 112 22.00 1.44 2.05
N TYR A 113 21.98 2.22 0.97
CA TYR A 113 23.10 3.10 0.61
C TYR A 113 22.97 4.50 1.19
N MET A 114 21.88 4.79 1.91
CA MET A 114 21.64 6.10 2.51
C MET A 114 21.49 5.98 4.01
N PRO A 115 22.04 6.93 4.79
CA PRO A 115 21.96 6.86 6.24
C PRO A 115 20.62 7.33 6.79
N MET A 116 19.70 7.78 5.92
CA MET A 116 18.43 8.35 6.37
C MET A 116 17.25 7.51 5.93
N ILE A 117 16.15 7.64 6.66
CA ILE A 117 14.88 6.99 6.34
C ILE A 117 14.04 7.99 5.57
N LEU A 118 13.46 7.53 4.46
CA LEU A 118 12.57 8.36 3.64
C LEU A 118 11.13 8.06 4.00
N VAL A 119 10.37 9.10 4.28
CA VAL A 119 8.95 9.00 4.62
C VAL A 119 8.18 9.71 3.52
N ASN A 120 7.44 8.97 2.72
CA ASN A 120 6.77 9.48 1.53
C ASN A 120 5.26 9.34 1.66
N PRO A 121 4.56 10.41 2.08
CA PRO A 121 3.10 10.38 2.12
C PRO A 121 2.50 10.68 0.75
N GLY A 122 1.31 10.13 0.49
CA GLY A 122 0.56 10.44 -0.72
C GLY A 122 -0.92 10.39 -0.40
N GLU A 123 -1.66 11.40 -0.86
CA GLU A 123 -3.08 11.52 -0.60
C GLU A 123 -3.85 11.62 -1.91
N CYS A 124 -5.05 11.08 -1.93
CA CYS A 124 -5.97 11.31 -3.04
C CYS A 124 -7.40 11.01 -2.61
N ASP A 125 -8.33 11.52 -3.41
CA ASP A 125 -9.74 11.16 -3.26
C ASP A 125 -10.02 10.03 -4.23
N PHE A 126 -10.90 9.13 -3.82
CA PHE A 126 -11.31 8.02 -4.69
C PHE A 126 -12.77 7.69 -4.44
N GLU A 127 -13.32 6.91 -5.35
CA GLU A 127 -14.70 6.44 -5.24
C GLU A 127 -14.72 4.92 -5.34
N ILE A 128 -15.54 4.29 -4.50
CA ILE A 128 -15.59 2.84 -4.45
C ILE A 128 -17.02 2.32 -4.70
#